data_ef720addb1652c98fbaa30ee25fe462b
#
_entry.id   ef720addb1652c98fbaa30ee25fe462b
#
_cell.length_a   1.000
_cell.length_b   1.000
_cell.length_c   1.000
_cell.angle_alpha   90.00
_cell.angle_beta   90.00
_cell.angle_gamma   90.00
#
_symmetry.space_group_name_H-M   'P 1'
#
loop_
_entity.id
_entity.type
_entity.pdbx_description
1 polymer ?
#
loop_
_entity_poly.entity_id
_entity_poly.type
_entity_poly.pdbx_seq_one_letter_code
_entity_poly.pdbx_strand_id
1 'polypeptide(L)'
;MKGEITINRDNVVKSGDPRLMRVEVEKTRRGRIIGGERGLFLVPRVIEFDPDRGVAVLEKIDGLLPYRDAFVFDGNYRDASRRLGEALAIIHRDLILPDDMVEPLPPPLAMKGREVFLHGDFSVYNVCRDREGSLVIIDWQMTSVHEGRATRGTPCFDLIWFINNLFYRPTFSHFRSREPISVARSFLEGYYNTSPAAPPVDLLADYAERFFSFKRPRRRANANRRERPLLFLSHRLVRIFINEMPDWRLTS
;
A
#
# COMPACT_ATOMS: atom_id res chain seq x y z
N MET A 1 -5.15 12.36 19.15
CA MET A 1 -3.84 12.01 19.77
C MET A 1 -2.91 11.63 18.63
N LYS A 2 -1.67 12.09 18.63
CA LYS A 2 -0.69 11.70 17.60
C LYS A 2 -0.21 10.29 17.94
N GLY A 3 -0.30 9.34 17.01
CA GLY A 3 0.13 7.97 17.26
C GLY A 3 1.64 7.91 17.55
N GLU A 4 2.04 7.03 18.46
CA GLU A 4 3.41 6.83 18.87
C GLU A 4 3.83 5.38 18.60
N ILE A 5 5.06 5.18 18.11
CA ILE A 5 5.61 3.86 17.83
C ILE A 5 6.92 3.72 18.60
N THR A 6 7.01 2.70 19.43
CA THR A 6 8.23 2.32 20.15
C THR A 6 8.68 0.94 19.69
N ILE A 7 9.92 0.85 19.22
CA ILE A 7 10.53 -0.41 18.81
C ILE A 7 11.44 -0.90 19.93
N ASN A 8 11.05 -2.00 20.56
CA ASN A 8 11.82 -2.68 21.60
C ASN A 8 12.68 -3.80 21.00
N ARG A 9 13.40 -4.53 21.87
CA ARG A 9 14.20 -5.68 21.46
C ARG A 9 13.36 -6.75 20.76
N ASP A 10 12.22 -7.13 21.35
CA ASP A 10 11.43 -8.30 20.94
C ASP A 10 10.03 -7.96 20.43
N ASN A 11 9.61 -6.69 20.52
CA ASN A 11 8.28 -6.26 20.10
C ASN A 11 8.24 -4.81 19.61
N VAL A 12 7.13 -4.46 18.98
CA VAL A 12 6.79 -3.10 18.56
C VAL A 12 5.52 -2.69 19.30
N VAL A 13 5.58 -1.59 20.03
CA VAL A 13 4.42 -1.00 20.71
C VAL A 13 3.91 0.17 19.88
N LYS A 14 2.64 0.12 19.51
CA LYS A 14 1.92 1.21 18.86
C LYS A 14 0.86 1.75 19.81
N SER A 15 0.73 3.08 19.88
CA SER A 15 -0.36 3.73 20.61
C SER A 15 -0.99 4.82 19.74
N GLY A 16 -2.29 5.04 19.90
CA GLY A 16 -3.00 6.03 19.13
C GLY A 16 -4.45 6.20 19.55
N ASP A 17 -5.28 6.75 18.67
CA ASP A 17 -6.71 6.82 18.88
C ASP A 17 -7.28 5.40 19.05
N PRO A 18 -8.01 5.11 20.15
CA PRO A 18 -8.50 3.76 20.45
C PRO A 18 -9.34 3.13 19.32
N ARG A 19 -10.18 3.94 18.66
CA ARG A 19 -11.01 3.48 17.53
C ARG A 19 -10.15 3.09 16.32
N LEU A 20 -9.18 3.91 15.97
CA LEU A 20 -8.27 3.63 14.84
C LEU A 20 -7.37 2.43 15.14
N MET A 21 -6.86 2.33 16.37
CA MET A 21 -6.05 1.18 16.79
C MET A 21 -6.84 -0.13 16.79
N ARG A 22 -8.13 -0.10 17.18
CA ARG A 22 -9.00 -1.27 17.09
C ARG A 22 -9.15 -1.76 15.66
N VAL A 23 -9.33 -0.87 14.70
CA VAL A 23 -9.41 -1.20 13.27
C VAL A 23 -8.08 -1.77 12.77
N GLU A 24 -6.96 -1.12 13.09
CA GLU A 24 -5.62 -1.59 12.69
C GLU A 24 -5.34 -3.00 13.22
N VAL A 25 -5.62 -3.24 14.50
CA VAL A 25 -5.42 -4.55 15.15
C VAL A 25 -6.28 -5.63 14.48
N GLU A 26 -7.56 -5.34 14.21
CA GLU A 26 -8.45 -6.29 13.55
C GLU A 26 -7.98 -6.62 12.12
N LYS A 27 -7.58 -5.61 11.35
CA LYS A 27 -7.00 -5.80 10.01
C LYS A 27 -5.72 -6.63 10.08
N THR A 28 -4.84 -6.33 11.04
CA THR A 28 -3.58 -7.06 11.23
C THR A 28 -3.84 -8.55 11.53
N ARG A 29 -4.79 -8.85 12.43
CA ARG A 29 -5.18 -10.24 12.76
C ARG A 29 -5.71 -10.99 11.55
N ARG A 30 -6.64 -10.36 10.80
CA ARG A 30 -7.22 -10.96 9.59
C ARG A 30 -6.17 -11.11 8.48
N GLY A 31 -5.36 -10.10 8.26
CA GLY A 31 -4.24 -10.15 7.32
C GLY A 31 -3.28 -11.30 7.61
N ARG A 32 -2.99 -11.55 8.90
CA ARG A 32 -2.16 -12.70 9.31
C ARG A 32 -2.79 -14.06 8.96
N ILE A 33 -4.10 -14.20 9.17
CA ILE A 33 -4.83 -15.44 8.80
C ILE A 33 -4.78 -15.62 7.29
N ILE A 34 -5.14 -14.59 6.52
CA ILE A 34 -5.14 -14.62 5.05
C ILE A 34 -3.76 -14.98 4.49
N GLY A 35 -2.70 -14.33 4.98
CA GLY A 35 -1.33 -14.58 4.53
C GLY A 35 -0.86 -16.00 4.85
N GLY A 36 -1.16 -16.50 6.07
CA GLY A 36 -0.80 -17.83 6.53
C GLY A 36 -1.50 -18.95 5.76
N GLU A 37 -2.82 -18.82 5.53
CA GLU A 37 -3.60 -19.81 4.76
C GLU A 37 -3.14 -19.94 3.31
N ARG A 38 -2.61 -18.89 2.73
CA ARG A 38 -2.15 -18.86 1.33
C ARG A 38 -0.65 -19.07 1.18
N GLY A 39 0.13 -18.95 2.25
CA GLY A 39 1.58 -19.02 2.21
C GLY A 39 2.23 -17.93 1.35
N LEU A 40 1.56 -16.78 1.16
CA LEU A 40 1.99 -15.74 0.23
C LEU A 40 2.74 -14.60 0.91
N PHE A 41 2.34 -14.26 2.12
CA PHE A 41 2.97 -13.18 2.89
C PHE A 41 2.81 -13.42 4.38
N LEU A 42 3.69 -12.81 5.14
CA LEU A 42 3.66 -12.78 6.60
C LEU A 42 3.09 -11.45 7.08
N VAL A 43 2.48 -11.48 8.26
CA VAL A 43 2.02 -10.28 8.97
C VAL A 43 2.42 -10.42 10.43
N PRO A 44 2.97 -9.39 11.08
CA PRO A 44 3.32 -9.43 12.50
C PRO A 44 2.13 -9.87 13.36
N ARG A 45 2.37 -10.76 14.31
CA ARG A 45 1.34 -11.19 15.26
C ARG A 45 1.00 -10.07 16.22
N VAL A 46 -0.28 -9.86 16.49
CA VAL A 46 -0.74 -9.04 17.62
C VAL A 46 -0.56 -9.86 18.88
N ILE A 47 0.36 -9.46 19.75
CA ILE A 47 0.68 -10.12 21.03
C ILE A 47 -0.36 -9.70 22.06
N GLU A 48 -0.61 -8.39 22.17
CA GLU A 48 -1.52 -7.81 23.16
C GLU A 48 -2.22 -6.58 22.56
N PHE A 49 -3.42 -6.30 23.01
CA PHE A 49 -4.16 -5.10 22.65
C PHE A 49 -5.02 -4.61 23.81
N ASP A 50 -4.79 -3.39 24.22
CA ASP A 50 -5.63 -2.64 25.17
C ASP A 50 -6.54 -1.69 24.39
N PRO A 51 -7.84 -2.03 24.21
CA PRO A 51 -8.77 -1.24 23.43
C PRO A 51 -9.13 0.10 24.08
N ASP A 52 -9.08 0.20 25.41
CA ASP A 52 -9.46 1.42 26.13
C ASP A 52 -8.37 2.48 26.03
N ARG A 53 -7.11 2.05 26.04
CA ARG A 53 -5.95 2.93 25.90
C ARG A 53 -5.50 3.10 24.44
N GLY A 54 -6.00 2.30 23.52
CA GLY A 54 -5.56 2.28 22.14
C GLY A 54 -4.07 1.91 22.00
N VAL A 55 -3.63 0.87 22.76
CA VAL A 55 -2.24 0.40 22.77
C VAL A 55 -2.18 -1.03 22.27
N ALA A 56 -1.38 -1.27 21.24
CA ALA A 56 -1.13 -2.60 20.69
C ALA A 56 0.35 -2.98 20.80
N VAL A 57 0.61 -4.22 21.19
CA VAL A 57 1.93 -4.85 21.19
C VAL A 57 1.98 -5.85 20.03
N LEU A 58 2.89 -5.63 19.10
CA LEU A 58 3.08 -6.45 17.92
C LEU A 58 4.41 -7.20 17.99
N GLU A 59 4.42 -8.37 17.38
CA GLU A 59 5.65 -9.12 17.11
C GLU A 59 6.61 -8.25 16.30
N LYS A 60 7.89 -8.22 16.72
CA LYS A 60 8.94 -7.64 15.92
C LYS A 60 9.52 -8.70 15.00
N ILE A 61 9.47 -8.44 13.69
CA ILE A 61 10.16 -9.27 12.70
C ILE A 61 11.51 -8.62 12.43
N ASP A 62 12.59 -9.34 12.73
CA ASP A 62 13.94 -8.81 12.57
C ASP A 62 14.40 -8.81 11.11
N GLY A 63 15.22 -7.80 10.77
CA GLY A 63 15.85 -7.71 9.46
C GLY A 63 14.89 -7.40 8.32
N LEU A 64 13.76 -6.77 8.62
CA LEU A 64 12.86 -6.27 7.59
C LEU A 64 13.57 -5.26 6.70
N LEU A 65 13.55 -5.55 5.40
CA LEU A 65 14.01 -4.66 4.35
C LEU A 65 12.78 -4.15 3.58
N PRO A 66 12.41 -2.87 3.69
CA PRO A 66 11.31 -2.30 2.91
C PRO A 66 11.53 -2.52 1.41
N TYR A 67 10.45 -2.76 0.68
CA TYR A 67 10.49 -3.00 -0.77
C TYR A 67 11.24 -1.88 -1.52
N ARG A 68 11.11 -0.64 -1.07
CA ARG A 68 11.90 0.50 -1.56
C ARG A 68 13.41 0.21 -1.59
N ASP A 69 13.93 -0.38 -0.51
CA ASP A 69 15.35 -0.62 -0.32
C ASP A 69 15.77 -1.96 -0.94
N ALA A 70 14.91 -2.98 -0.84
CA ALA A 70 15.12 -4.28 -1.50
C ALA A 70 15.19 -4.15 -3.02
N PHE A 71 14.42 -3.24 -3.60
CA PHE A 71 14.35 -2.97 -5.03
C PHE A 71 15.69 -2.53 -5.65
N VAL A 72 16.51 -1.83 -4.87
CA VAL A 72 17.81 -1.32 -5.34
C VAL A 72 18.83 -2.46 -5.49
N PHE A 73 18.65 -3.56 -4.76
CA PHE A 73 19.66 -4.61 -4.62
C PHE A 73 19.29 -5.93 -5.31
N ASP A 74 18.06 -6.07 -5.79
CA ASP A 74 17.56 -7.34 -6.31
C ASP A 74 17.25 -7.26 -7.80
N GLY A 75 17.99 -8.01 -8.62
CA GLY A 75 17.76 -8.09 -10.06
C GLY A 75 16.40 -8.70 -10.45
N ASN A 76 15.68 -9.30 -9.49
CA ASN A 76 14.39 -9.97 -9.72
C ASN A 76 13.17 -9.15 -9.26
N TYR A 77 13.27 -7.82 -9.32
CA TYR A 77 12.22 -6.90 -8.86
C TYR A 77 10.87 -7.09 -9.56
N ARG A 78 10.83 -7.61 -10.79
CA ARG A 78 9.57 -7.83 -11.53
C ARG A 78 8.74 -8.93 -10.91
N ASP A 79 9.35 -10.07 -10.58
CA ASP A 79 8.65 -11.18 -9.93
C ASP A 79 8.21 -10.79 -8.52
N ALA A 80 9.06 -10.10 -7.78
CA ALA A 80 8.69 -9.56 -6.48
C ALA A 80 7.49 -8.61 -6.59
N SER A 81 7.46 -7.72 -7.60
CA SER A 81 6.33 -6.81 -7.84
C SER A 81 5.05 -7.55 -8.19
N ARG A 82 5.14 -8.60 -9.03
CA ARG A 82 3.99 -9.45 -9.38
C ARG A 82 3.40 -10.10 -8.13
N ARG A 83 4.26 -10.68 -7.28
CA ARG A 83 3.83 -11.26 -5.98
C ARG A 83 3.16 -10.25 -5.06
N LEU A 84 3.59 -8.98 -5.06
CA LEU A 84 2.91 -7.91 -4.33
C LEU A 84 1.51 -7.64 -4.88
N GLY A 85 1.33 -7.64 -6.18
CA GLY A 85 0.03 -7.53 -6.83
C GLY A 85 -0.90 -8.69 -6.47
N GLU A 86 -0.40 -9.91 -6.52
CA GLU A 86 -1.11 -11.12 -6.09
C GLU A 86 -1.55 -11.04 -4.63
N ALA A 87 -0.65 -10.64 -3.73
CA ALA A 87 -0.94 -10.47 -2.31
C ALA A 87 -2.04 -9.44 -2.07
N LEU A 88 -1.98 -8.28 -2.74
CA LEU A 88 -3.02 -7.25 -2.61
C LEU A 88 -4.37 -7.71 -3.16
N ALA A 89 -4.39 -8.46 -4.28
CA ALA A 89 -5.62 -9.03 -4.84
C ALA A 89 -6.30 -9.97 -3.86
N ILE A 90 -5.53 -10.79 -3.16
CA ILE A 90 -6.02 -11.72 -2.13
C ILE A 90 -6.51 -10.96 -0.90
N ILE A 91 -5.79 -9.93 -0.45
CA ILE A 91 -6.25 -9.05 0.63
C ILE A 91 -7.61 -8.44 0.27
N HIS A 92 -7.76 -7.87 -0.91
CA HIS A 92 -9.02 -7.26 -1.36
C HIS A 92 -10.17 -8.27 -1.52
N ARG A 93 -9.87 -9.54 -1.77
CA ARG A 93 -10.88 -10.59 -1.88
C ARG A 93 -11.32 -11.14 -0.52
N ASP A 94 -10.36 -11.38 0.38
CA ASP A 94 -10.57 -12.18 1.58
C ASP A 94 -10.65 -11.33 2.87
N LEU A 95 -10.19 -10.05 2.85
CA LEU A 95 -10.31 -9.16 4.00
C LEU A 95 -11.77 -8.74 4.18
N ILE A 96 -12.34 -9.09 5.32
CA ILE A 96 -13.69 -8.70 5.74
C ILE A 96 -13.58 -8.13 7.15
N LEU A 97 -14.16 -6.98 7.42
CA LEU A 97 -14.21 -6.38 8.75
C LEU A 97 -15.65 -6.39 9.28
N PRO A 98 -15.85 -6.34 10.61
CA PRO A 98 -17.15 -6.14 11.22
C PRO A 98 -17.83 -4.86 10.73
N ASP A 99 -19.17 -4.84 10.70
CA ASP A 99 -19.95 -3.72 10.17
C ASP A 99 -19.70 -2.40 10.93
N ASP A 100 -19.43 -2.48 12.23
CA ASP A 100 -19.11 -1.32 13.07
C ASP A 100 -17.72 -0.70 12.78
N MET A 101 -16.93 -1.34 11.93
CA MET A 101 -15.63 -0.87 11.45
C MET A 101 -15.65 -0.40 9.99
N VAL A 102 -16.81 -0.36 9.35
CA VAL A 102 -16.94 0.07 7.94
C VAL A 102 -16.99 1.58 7.87
N GLU A 103 -15.95 2.17 7.27
CA GLU A 103 -15.88 3.61 6.97
C GLU A 103 -15.51 3.80 5.50
N PRO A 104 -16.31 4.51 4.72
CA PRO A 104 -16.05 4.69 3.28
C PRO A 104 -14.90 5.65 3.01
N LEU A 105 -14.31 5.54 1.82
CA LEU A 105 -13.37 6.55 1.31
C LEU A 105 -14.08 7.92 1.20
N PRO A 106 -13.35 9.02 1.53
CA PRO A 106 -13.91 10.37 1.36
C PRO A 106 -14.20 10.67 -0.12
N PRO A 107 -15.20 11.56 -0.42
CA PRO A 107 -15.67 11.82 -1.76
C PRO A 107 -14.61 12.09 -2.84
N PRO A 108 -13.51 12.81 -2.57
CA PRO A 108 -12.47 13.04 -3.59
C PRO A 108 -11.76 11.76 -4.06
N LEU A 109 -11.81 10.68 -3.24
CA LEU A 109 -11.15 9.40 -3.50
C LEU A 109 -12.13 8.26 -3.70
N ALA A 110 -13.41 8.51 -3.40
CA ALA A 110 -14.46 7.54 -3.67
C ALA A 110 -14.72 7.44 -5.18
N MET A 111 -15.08 6.26 -5.64
CA MET A 111 -15.50 6.01 -7.01
C MET A 111 -16.66 5.02 -7.02
N LYS A 112 -17.61 5.20 -7.93
CA LYS A 112 -18.69 4.23 -8.14
C LYS A 112 -18.14 2.92 -8.67
N GLY A 113 -18.69 1.82 -8.21
CA GLY A 113 -18.29 0.48 -8.63
C GLY A 113 -18.13 -0.47 -7.45
N ARG A 114 -17.40 -1.55 -7.68
CA ARG A 114 -17.11 -2.52 -6.62
C ARG A 114 -16.24 -1.90 -5.53
N GLU A 115 -16.62 -2.14 -4.30
CA GLU A 115 -15.84 -1.79 -3.11
C GLU A 115 -15.25 -3.02 -2.46
N VAL A 116 -14.08 -2.84 -1.87
CA VAL A 116 -13.34 -3.85 -1.10
C VAL A 116 -12.90 -3.26 0.23
N PHE A 117 -12.55 -4.10 1.19
CA PHE A 117 -11.80 -3.62 2.35
C PHE A 117 -10.36 -3.34 1.96
N LEU A 118 -9.87 -2.18 2.35
CA LEU A 118 -8.57 -1.65 1.95
C LEU A 118 -7.49 -2.00 2.97
N HIS A 119 -6.27 -2.26 2.50
CA HIS A 119 -5.11 -2.17 3.36
C HIS A 119 -4.99 -0.74 3.91
N GLY A 120 -5.11 0.25 3.01
CA GLY A 120 -5.20 1.66 3.35
C GLY A 120 -3.86 2.40 3.35
N ASP A 121 -2.75 1.71 3.52
CA ASP A 121 -1.38 2.22 3.33
C ASP A 121 -0.46 1.18 2.69
N PHE A 122 -0.96 0.48 1.66
CA PHE A 122 -0.16 -0.47 0.88
C PHE A 122 0.90 0.30 0.09
N SER A 123 2.10 0.38 0.63
CA SER A 123 3.15 1.25 0.10
C SER A 123 4.50 0.53 0.06
N VAL A 124 5.45 1.05 -0.70
CA VAL A 124 6.83 0.54 -0.79
C VAL A 124 7.60 0.55 0.54
N TYR A 125 7.02 1.15 1.58
CA TYR A 125 7.58 1.18 2.94
C TYR A 125 6.97 0.10 3.83
N ASN A 126 5.70 -0.24 3.61
CA ASN A 126 4.92 -1.15 4.44
C ASN A 126 4.87 -2.57 3.87
N VAL A 127 5.37 -2.75 2.65
CA VAL A 127 5.68 -4.06 2.09
C VAL A 127 7.18 -4.30 2.19
N CYS A 128 7.57 -5.37 2.87
CA CYS A 128 8.95 -5.65 3.24
C CYS A 128 9.33 -7.07 2.81
N ARG A 129 10.61 -7.36 2.87
CA ARG A 129 11.17 -8.71 2.82
C ARG A 129 11.90 -8.99 4.12
N ASP A 130 11.73 -10.17 4.68
CA ASP A 130 12.53 -10.64 5.82
C ASP A 130 13.87 -11.19 5.36
N ARG A 131 14.66 -11.72 6.32
CA ARG A 131 15.98 -12.32 6.05
C ARG A 131 15.91 -13.59 5.21
N GLU A 132 14.77 -14.28 5.23
CA GLU A 132 14.52 -15.53 4.51
C GLU A 132 13.98 -15.28 3.10
N GLY A 133 13.71 -14.01 2.76
CA GLY A 133 13.16 -13.60 1.47
C GLY A 133 11.65 -13.63 1.40
N SER A 134 10.97 -13.90 2.52
CA SER A 134 9.51 -13.91 2.60
C SER A 134 8.95 -12.50 2.52
N LEU A 135 7.82 -12.35 1.83
CA LEU A 135 7.08 -11.09 1.80
C LEU A 135 6.42 -10.84 3.16
N VAL A 136 6.63 -9.66 3.72
CA VAL A 136 6.03 -9.21 4.98
C VAL A 136 5.24 -7.94 4.75
N ILE A 137 3.97 -7.90 5.18
CA ILE A 137 3.11 -6.73 5.07
C ILE A 137 2.82 -6.19 6.47
N ILE A 138 3.16 -4.93 6.68
CA ILE A 138 3.04 -4.24 7.97
C ILE A 138 2.17 -2.99 7.85
N ASP A 139 1.82 -2.39 8.98
CA ASP A 139 1.14 -1.09 9.08
C ASP A 139 -0.22 -1.05 8.37
N TRP A 140 -1.16 -1.81 8.94
CA TRP A 140 -2.52 -1.97 8.42
C TRP A 140 -3.46 -0.80 8.74
N GLN A 141 -2.89 0.31 9.19
CA GLN A 141 -3.63 1.54 9.43
C GLN A 141 -3.84 2.29 8.11
N MET A 142 -5.01 2.92 7.96
CA MET A 142 -5.23 3.85 6.85
C MET A 142 -4.26 5.02 6.93
N THR A 143 -3.68 5.39 5.81
CA THR A 143 -2.78 6.54 5.73
C THR A 143 -3.43 7.81 6.29
N SER A 144 -2.67 8.58 7.08
CA SER A 144 -3.08 9.84 7.71
C SER A 144 -3.56 10.93 6.73
N VAL A 145 -3.34 10.74 5.44
CA VAL A 145 -3.80 11.68 4.39
C VAL A 145 -5.33 11.81 4.39
N HIS A 146 -6.05 10.84 4.96
CA HIS A 146 -7.51 10.78 5.04
C HIS A 146 -8.01 10.54 6.46
N GLU A 147 -7.39 11.20 7.43
CA GLU A 147 -7.73 11.09 8.85
C GLU A 147 -7.60 9.67 9.41
N GLY A 148 -7.04 8.74 8.65
CA GLY A 148 -6.79 7.38 9.10
C GLY A 148 -8.03 6.50 9.28
N ARG A 149 -9.22 6.92 8.84
CA ARG A 149 -10.49 6.27 9.17
C ARG A 149 -11.00 5.29 8.14
N ALA A 150 -10.85 5.60 6.85
CA ALA A 150 -11.45 4.77 5.80
C ALA A 150 -10.96 3.32 5.85
N THR A 151 -11.89 2.39 5.72
CA THR A 151 -11.60 0.94 5.71
C THR A 151 -12.11 0.27 4.44
N ARG A 152 -13.07 0.88 3.74
CA ARG A 152 -13.72 0.32 2.57
C ARG A 152 -13.78 1.32 1.42
N GLY A 153 -13.61 0.84 0.20
CA GLY A 153 -13.68 1.67 -1.00
C GLY A 153 -13.25 0.95 -2.26
N THR A 154 -13.01 1.74 -3.32
CA THR A 154 -12.55 1.19 -4.59
C THR A 154 -11.15 0.56 -4.46
N PRO A 155 -10.91 -0.63 -5.05
CA PRO A 155 -9.57 -1.24 -5.07
C PRO A 155 -8.51 -0.36 -5.76
N CYS A 156 -8.94 0.55 -6.63
CA CYS A 156 -8.04 1.52 -7.28
C CYS A 156 -7.24 2.35 -6.26
N PHE A 157 -7.79 2.55 -5.04
CA PHE A 157 -7.09 3.33 -4.02
C PHE A 157 -5.74 2.70 -3.63
N ASP A 158 -5.72 1.46 -3.17
CA ASP A 158 -4.48 0.80 -2.76
C ASP A 158 -3.53 0.57 -3.95
N LEU A 159 -4.07 0.26 -5.14
CA LEU A 159 -3.28 0.12 -6.36
C LEU A 159 -2.53 1.41 -6.70
N ILE A 160 -3.25 2.52 -6.76
CA ILE A 160 -2.66 3.81 -7.10
C ILE A 160 -1.85 4.38 -5.93
N TRP A 161 -2.20 4.05 -4.68
CA TRP A 161 -1.38 4.41 -3.53
C TRP A 161 0.01 3.79 -3.57
N PHE A 162 0.11 2.50 -3.89
CA PHE A 162 1.40 1.82 -4.09
C PHE A 162 2.23 2.49 -5.20
N ILE A 163 1.65 2.64 -6.39
CA ILE A 163 2.30 3.25 -7.56
C ILE A 163 2.72 4.70 -7.27
N ASN A 164 1.89 5.43 -6.55
CA ASN A 164 2.18 6.76 -6.08
C ASN A 164 3.44 6.82 -5.20
N ASN A 165 3.55 5.93 -4.22
CA ASN A 165 4.72 5.87 -3.36
C ASN A 165 5.97 5.39 -4.12
N LEU A 166 5.80 4.52 -5.10
CA LEU A 166 6.87 4.10 -6.00
C LEU A 166 7.43 5.28 -6.81
N PHE A 167 6.57 6.14 -7.39
CA PHE A 167 7.02 7.23 -8.27
C PHE A 167 7.53 8.47 -7.54
N TYR A 168 7.03 8.75 -6.34
CA TYR A 168 7.38 9.98 -5.63
C TYR A 168 8.48 9.84 -4.58
N ARG A 169 8.98 8.63 -4.38
CA ARG A 169 10.11 8.40 -3.46
C ARG A 169 11.16 7.44 -4.04
N PRO A 170 11.47 7.50 -5.33
CA PRO A 170 12.52 6.66 -5.90
C PRO A 170 13.89 7.10 -5.41
N THR A 171 14.82 6.18 -5.37
CA THR A 171 16.25 6.50 -5.31
C THR A 171 16.69 7.16 -6.62
N PHE A 172 17.74 7.97 -6.60
CA PHE A 172 18.21 8.72 -7.79
C PHE A 172 18.52 7.84 -9.01
N SER A 173 18.93 6.59 -8.80
CA SER A 173 19.19 5.62 -9.88
C SER A 173 17.96 5.28 -10.72
N HIS A 174 16.79 5.30 -10.13
CA HIS A 174 15.54 4.95 -10.80
C HIS A 174 15.04 6.03 -11.78
N PHE A 175 15.48 7.28 -11.67
CA PHE A 175 15.04 8.34 -12.59
C PHE A 175 15.64 8.23 -13.99
N ARG A 176 16.76 7.54 -14.13
CA ARG A 176 17.42 7.35 -15.43
C ARG A 176 16.86 6.16 -16.20
N SER A 177 16.16 5.24 -15.52
CA SER A 177 15.59 4.03 -16.13
C SER A 177 14.07 4.06 -16.11
N ARG A 178 13.45 3.26 -16.97
CA ARG A 178 12.01 3.02 -16.95
C ARG A 178 11.60 1.94 -15.93
N GLU A 179 12.49 1.55 -15.05
CA GLU A 179 12.25 0.52 -14.03
C GLU A 179 11.00 0.77 -13.20
N PRO A 180 10.73 1.98 -12.66
CA PRO A 180 9.50 2.21 -11.89
C PRO A 180 8.22 1.92 -12.69
N ILE A 181 8.24 2.18 -14.01
CA ILE A 181 7.10 1.84 -14.89
C ILE A 181 6.98 0.32 -15.06
N SER A 182 8.11 -0.38 -15.26
CA SER A 182 8.13 -1.85 -15.35
C SER A 182 7.66 -2.52 -14.06
N VAL A 183 8.02 -1.95 -12.90
CA VAL A 183 7.56 -2.40 -11.58
C VAL A 183 6.07 -2.19 -11.42
N ALA A 184 5.56 -0.99 -11.74
CA ALA A 184 4.13 -0.69 -11.67
C ALA A 184 3.33 -1.65 -12.58
N ARG A 185 3.84 -1.92 -13.79
CA ARG A 185 3.24 -2.88 -14.71
C ARG A 185 3.22 -4.29 -14.13
N SER A 186 4.36 -4.82 -13.67
CA SER A 186 4.42 -6.17 -13.09
C SER A 186 3.52 -6.31 -11.84
N PHE A 187 3.42 -5.26 -11.02
CA PHE A 187 2.51 -5.21 -9.88
C PHE A 187 1.05 -5.31 -10.33
N LEU A 188 0.65 -4.53 -11.33
CA LEU A 188 -0.71 -4.59 -11.87
C LEU A 188 -0.99 -5.94 -12.56
N GLU A 189 -0.04 -6.49 -13.33
CA GLU A 189 -0.15 -7.84 -13.91
C GLU A 189 -0.45 -8.89 -12.83
N GLY A 190 0.26 -8.87 -11.70
CA GLY A 190 0.01 -9.78 -10.58
C GLY A 190 -1.39 -9.61 -9.99
N TYR A 191 -1.83 -8.37 -9.81
CA TYR A 191 -3.15 -8.07 -9.29
C TYR A 191 -4.26 -8.54 -10.23
N TYR A 192 -4.19 -8.19 -11.51
CA TYR A 192 -5.22 -8.53 -12.50
C TYR A 192 -5.31 -10.03 -12.75
N ASN A 193 -4.17 -10.74 -12.83
CA ASN A 193 -4.15 -12.19 -13.01
C ASN A 193 -4.76 -12.95 -11.82
N THR A 194 -4.81 -12.34 -10.63
CA THR A 194 -5.28 -13.00 -9.40
C THR A 194 -6.69 -12.57 -9.02
N SER A 195 -7.10 -11.37 -9.39
CA SER A 195 -8.41 -10.81 -9.03
C SER A 195 -9.39 -10.90 -10.21
N PRO A 196 -10.39 -11.82 -10.17
CA PRO A 196 -11.43 -11.89 -11.20
C PRO A 196 -12.34 -10.65 -11.20
N ALA A 197 -12.18 -9.79 -10.24
CA ALA A 197 -12.95 -8.58 -10.05
C ALA A 197 -12.05 -7.34 -10.01
N ALA A 198 -10.94 -7.40 -10.73
CA ALA A 198 -10.09 -6.24 -10.96
C ALA A 198 -10.90 -5.12 -11.64
N PRO A 199 -10.64 -3.84 -11.31
CA PRO A 199 -11.32 -2.73 -11.98
C PRO A 199 -10.91 -2.72 -13.47
N PRO A 200 -11.82 -2.32 -14.38
CA PRO A 200 -11.44 -2.07 -15.78
C PRO A 200 -10.22 -1.14 -15.86
N VAL A 201 -9.32 -1.39 -16.82
CA VAL A 201 -8.07 -0.61 -16.95
C VAL A 201 -8.35 0.87 -17.16
N ASP A 202 -9.37 1.21 -17.97
CA ASP A 202 -9.78 2.60 -18.20
C ASP A 202 -10.24 3.27 -16.89
N LEU A 203 -10.98 2.55 -16.06
CA LEU A 203 -11.41 3.03 -14.76
C LEU A 203 -10.23 3.27 -13.81
N LEU A 204 -9.21 2.41 -13.85
CA LEU A 204 -7.99 2.60 -13.08
C LEU A 204 -7.19 3.81 -13.60
N ALA A 205 -7.16 4.05 -14.92
CA ALA A 205 -6.51 5.20 -15.53
C ALA A 205 -7.18 6.52 -15.09
N ASP A 206 -8.50 6.59 -15.19
CA ASP A 206 -9.29 7.75 -14.72
C ASP A 206 -9.07 8.02 -13.23
N TYR A 207 -9.05 6.95 -12.44
CA TYR A 207 -8.77 7.08 -11.00
C TYR A 207 -7.35 7.60 -10.75
N ALA A 208 -6.36 7.10 -11.46
CA ALA A 208 -4.98 7.56 -11.35
C ALA A 208 -4.86 9.05 -11.66
N GLU A 209 -5.45 9.52 -12.76
CA GLU A 209 -5.43 10.93 -13.13
C GLU A 209 -6.05 11.83 -12.04
N ARG A 210 -7.24 11.47 -11.55
CA ARG A 210 -7.91 12.18 -10.44
C ARG A 210 -7.07 12.20 -9.18
N PHE A 211 -6.52 11.05 -8.79
CA PHE A 211 -5.71 10.89 -7.58
C PHE A 211 -4.44 11.74 -7.64
N PHE A 212 -3.69 11.67 -8.74
CA PHE A 212 -2.47 12.45 -8.91
C PHE A 212 -2.75 13.95 -9.00
N SER A 213 -3.84 14.36 -9.63
CA SER A 213 -4.29 15.75 -9.68
C SER A 213 -4.66 16.26 -8.29
N PHE A 214 -5.38 15.48 -7.49
CA PHE A 214 -5.71 15.80 -6.10
C PHE A 214 -4.47 15.95 -5.21
N LYS A 215 -3.47 15.08 -5.37
CA LYS A 215 -2.23 15.11 -4.55
C LYS A 215 -1.24 16.21 -4.94
N ARG A 216 -1.27 16.67 -6.18
CA ARG A 216 -0.27 17.58 -6.76
C ARG A 216 -0.12 18.90 -6.02
N PRO A 217 -1.18 19.65 -5.65
CA PRO A 217 -1.04 20.92 -4.93
C PRO A 217 -0.36 20.73 -3.57
N ARG A 218 -0.81 19.74 -2.79
CA ARG A 218 -0.27 19.45 -1.45
C ARG A 218 1.22 19.08 -1.51
N ARG A 219 1.64 18.33 -2.52
CA ARG A 219 3.05 17.97 -2.71
C ARG A 219 3.90 19.16 -3.05
N ARG A 220 3.41 20.05 -3.94
CA ARG A 220 4.12 21.29 -4.27
C ARG A 220 4.28 22.20 -3.06
N ALA A 221 3.26 22.31 -2.24
CA ALA A 221 3.29 23.13 -1.02
C ALA A 221 4.30 22.59 0.01
N ASN A 222 4.42 21.27 0.14
CA ASN A 222 5.27 20.62 1.14
C ASN A 222 6.71 20.36 0.66
N ALA A 223 6.99 20.52 -0.64
CA ALA A 223 8.31 20.22 -1.21
C ALA A 223 9.34 21.31 -0.88
N ASN A 224 10.45 20.90 -0.28
CA ASN A 224 11.61 21.75 -0.08
C ASN A 224 12.40 21.97 -1.40
N ARG A 225 13.40 22.85 -1.38
CA ARG A 225 14.18 23.19 -2.59
C ARG A 225 14.88 21.99 -3.24
N ARG A 226 15.29 20.98 -2.45
CA ARG A 226 15.97 19.77 -2.94
C ARG A 226 15.00 18.78 -3.57
N GLU A 227 13.76 18.78 -3.12
CA GLU A 227 12.71 17.86 -3.61
C GLU A 227 12.05 18.37 -4.91
N ARG A 228 12.08 19.67 -5.21
CA ARG A 228 11.43 20.22 -6.41
C ARG A 228 11.86 19.58 -7.74
N PRO A 229 13.18 19.36 -8.00
CA PRO A 229 13.61 18.65 -9.21
C PRO A 229 13.08 17.20 -9.26
N LEU A 230 13.03 16.53 -8.08
CA LEU A 230 12.51 15.18 -7.96
C LEU A 230 11.01 15.11 -8.28
N LEU A 231 10.24 16.14 -7.89
CA LEU A 231 8.83 16.25 -8.24
C LEU A 231 8.60 16.33 -9.76
N PHE A 232 9.46 17.04 -10.48
CA PHE A 232 9.36 17.12 -11.93
C PHE A 232 9.52 15.73 -12.58
N LEU A 233 10.53 14.98 -12.15
CA LEU A 233 10.79 13.63 -12.64
C LEU A 233 9.64 12.67 -12.27
N SER A 234 9.14 12.76 -11.05
CA SER A 234 7.99 11.97 -10.61
C SER A 234 6.74 12.27 -11.44
N HIS A 235 6.47 13.54 -11.74
CA HIS A 235 5.37 13.93 -12.64
C HIS A 235 5.54 13.37 -14.06
N ARG A 236 6.78 13.28 -14.55
CA ARG A 236 7.07 12.65 -15.83
C ARG A 236 6.73 11.15 -15.80
N LEU A 237 7.14 10.43 -14.74
CA LEU A 237 6.79 9.02 -14.55
C LEU A 237 5.27 8.82 -14.50
N VAL A 238 4.56 9.64 -13.73
CA VAL A 238 3.09 9.60 -13.66
C VAL A 238 2.47 9.77 -15.05
N ARG A 239 2.94 10.73 -15.84
CA ARG A 239 2.42 10.97 -17.19
C ARG A 239 2.68 9.77 -18.11
N ILE A 240 3.88 9.20 -18.08
CA ILE A 240 4.23 8.00 -18.85
C ILE A 240 3.29 6.85 -18.44
N PHE A 241 3.14 6.63 -17.14
CA PHE A 241 2.28 5.58 -16.59
C PHE A 241 0.82 5.71 -17.08
N ILE A 242 0.22 6.89 -16.94
CA ILE A 242 -1.17 7.13 -17.35
C ILE A 242 -1.34 6.91 -18.86
N ASN A 243 -0.39 7.38 -19.67
CA ASN A 243 -0.49 7.28 -21.14
C ASN A 243 -0.26 5.85 -21.64
N GLU A 244 0.59 5.05 -21.00
CA GLU A 244 0.93 3.70 -21.44
C GLU A 244 0.02 2.61 -20.86
N MET A 245 -0.56 2.86 -19.69
CA MET A 245 -1.36 1.85 -18.97
C MET A 245 -2.55 1.31 -19.78
N PRO A 246 -3.31 2.10 -20.55
CA PRO A 246 -4.40 1.59 -21.39
C PRO A 246 -3.96 0.56 -22.42
N ASP A 247 -2.71 0.65 -22.89
CA ASP A 247 -2.14 -0.28 -23.87
C ASP A 247 -1.60 -1.57 -23.22
N TRP A 248 -1.58 -1.64 -21.89
CA TRP A 248 -1.14 -2.83 -21.21
C TRP A 248 -2.25 -3.88 -21.23
N ARG A 249 -1.93 -5.04 -21.77
CA ARG A 249 -2.86 -6.19 -21.80
C ARG A 249 -2.96 -6.80 -20.41
N LEU A 250 -3.60 -6.07 -19.50
CA LEU A 250 -3.95 -6.56 -18.18
C LEU A 250 -5.24 -7.36 -18.32
N THR A 251 -5.14 -8.68 -18.39
CA THR A 251 -6.29 -9.58 -18.47
C THR A 251 -6.60 -10.13 -17.08
N SER A 252 -7.87 -10.04 -16.68
CA SER A 252 -8.43 -10.78 -15.55
C SER A 252 -8.82 -12.19 -15.98
#